data_f556f85a9db49a6a55b569744016e47a
#
_entry.id   f556f85a9db49a6a55b569744016e47a
#
_cell.length_a   1.000
_cell.length_b   1.000
_cell.length_c   1.000
_cell.angle_alpha   90.00
_cell.angle_beta   90.00
_cell.angle_gamma   90.00
#
_symmetry.space_group_name_H-M   'P 1'
#
loop_
_entity.id
_entity.type
_entity.pdbx_description
1 polymer ?
#
loop_
_entity_poly.entity_id
_entity_poly.type
_entity_poly.pdbx_seq_one_letter_code
_entity_poly.pdbx_strand_id
1 'polypeptide(L)'
;MELIASVYSDLNMTVWRQSKSMLKKMKKTLRKFQKMKHSNSKDEAKKQKRIDEIKEVCKSFMYQSETLVNRVLSDMANLRNNGMDPMLEPVFVLITKYIEHAERQLDQINRRIIDGEKIPHDEKVFSIFEEYTEWLVKGKAGIQQELGLNVCIIEDQFGFILNHRIMKKEVDKSIAVPFTTETKELFSNLKSCSYDKGFWTTKNQPALTEALDKVILPKKGKLSRTDKERESTEEFSKARKQHSAVESGINALENHGLDRCPDCGEKAFERYISLAVLARNLQILGNWVQQKQLARKKRSKKMKYIKRKLAA
;
A
#
# COMPACT_ATOMS: atom_id res chain seq x y z
N MET A 1 17.32 11.54 17.88
CA MET A 1 18.66 11.57 18.53
C MET A 1 19.78 11.98 17.57
N GLU A 2 19.94 11.39 16.40
CA GLU A 2 20.98 11.80 15.44
C GLU A 2 20.82 13.27 15.02
N LEU A 3 19.60 13.73 14.75
CA LEU A 3 19.31 15.13 14.43
C LEU A 3 19.70 16.10 15.55
N ILE A 4 19.30 15.82 16.81
CA ILE A 4 19.67 16.70 17.92
C ILE A 4 21.16 16.68 18.17
N ALA A 5 21.82 15.55 17.99
CA ALA A 5 23.28 15.44 18.12
C ALA A 5 23.99 16.24 17.02
N SER A 6 23.45 16.31 15.80
CA SER A 6 23.96 17.17 14.72
C SER A 6 23.83 18.64 15.12
N VAL A 7 22.64 19.08 15.55
CA VAL A 7 22.44 20.49 16.01
C VAL A 7 23.45 20.89 17.07
N TYR A 8 23.68 20.05 18.08
CA TYR A 8 24.67 20.35 19.11
C TYR A 8 26.11 20.35 18.59
N SER A 9 26.42 19.50 17.62
CA SER A 9 27.73 19.48 16.96
C SER A 9 27.96 20.78 16.16
N ASP A 10 26.97 21.23 15.42
CA ASP A 10 27.04 22.47 14.62
C ASP A 10 27.18 23.70 15.50
N LEU A 11 26.67 23.66 16.74
CA LEU A 11 26.83 24.68 17.77
C LEU A 11 28.15 24.52 18.56
N ASN A 12 29.04 23.63 18.16
CA ASN A 12 30.30 23.30 18.88
C ASN A 12 30.10 22.85 20.34
N MET A 13 28.93 22.25 20.64
CA MET A 13 28.61 21.78 22.01
C MET A 13 28.82 20.27 22.15
N THR A 14 29.39 19.84 23.26
CA THR A 14 29.76 18.42 23.47
C THR A 14 28.70 17.57 24.16
N VAL A 15 27.49 18.11 24.36
CA VAL A 15 26.39 17.49 25.11
C VAL A 15 26.00 16.10 24.55
N TRP A 16 26.04 15.93 23.23
CA TRP A 16 25.70 14.69 22.56
C TRP A 16 26.89 13.88 22.02
N ARG A 17 28.10 14.15 22.52
CA ARG A 17 29.31 13.44 22.05
C ARG A 17 29.20 11.91 22.13
N GLN A 18 28.41 11.38 23.06
CA GLN A 18 28.24 9.94 23.25
C GLN A 18 27.00 9.38 22.50
N SER A 19 26.35 10.16 21.65
CA SER A 19 25.12 9.77 20.92
C SER A 19 25.26 8.44 20.19
N LYS A 20 26.36 8.21 19.47
CA LYS A 20 26.64 6.96 18.75
C LYS A 20 26.72 5.76 19.71
N SER A 21 27.32 5.90 20.90
CA SER A 21 27.40 4.83 21.91
C SER A 21 26.01 4.51 22.49
N MET A 22 25.23 5.55 22.78
CA MET A 22 23.84 5.41 23.27
C MET A 22 22.95 4.68 22.25
N LEU A 23 23.03 5.07 20.98
CA LEU A 23 22.35 4.39 19.88
C LEU A 23 22.73 2.92 19.76
N LYS A 24 24.03 2.62 19.86
CA LYS A 24 24.52 1.23 19.80
C LYS A 24 23.95 0.40 20.95
N LYS A 25 23.86 0.98 22.14
CA LYS A 25 23.25 0.32 23.32
C LYS A 25 21.77 0.04 23.11
N MET A 26 21.01 1.04 22.66
CA MET A 26 19.59 0.87 22.34
C MET A 26 19.35 -0.18 21.25
N LYS A 27 20.09 -0.11 20.14
CA LYS A 27 20.00 -1.10 19.05
C LYS A 27 20.30 -2.52 19.56
N LYS A 28 21.23 -2.68 20.53
CA LYS A 28 21.52 -3.98 21.15
C LYS A 28 20.32 -4.50 21.97
N THR A 29 19.71 -3.64 22.78
CA THR A 29 18.54 -4.00 23.59
C THR A 29 17.33 -4.33 22.69
N LEU A 30 17.08 -3.52 21.66
CA LEU A 30 16.02 -3.78 20.67
C LEU A 30 16.23 -5.13 19.96
N ARG A 31 17.46 -5.42 19.49
CA ARG A 31 17.77 -6.71 18.85
C ARG A 31 17.58 -7.89 19.79
N LYS A 32 17.92 -7.73 21.08
CA LYS A 32 17.65 -8.74 22.10
C LYS A 32 16.15 -9.00 22.20
N PHE A 33 15.34 -7.94 22.32
CA PHE A 33 13.89 -8.02 22.39
C PHE A 33 13.30 -8.69 21.13
N GLN A 34 13.67 -8.26 19.93
CA GLN A 34 13.17 -8.81 18.66
C GLN A 34 13.49 -10.30 18.45
N LYS A 35 14.61 -10.79 19.02
CA LYS A 35 14.98 -12.20 18.97
C LYS A 35 14.22 -13.08 19.96
N MET A 36 13.58 -12.49 20.94
CA MET A 36 12.82 -13.23 21.94
C MET A 36 11.50 -13.70 21.36
N LYS A 37 11.33 -15.02 21.25
CA LYS A 37 10.07 -15.67 20.81
C LYS A 37 9.35 -16.25 22.00
N HIS A 38 8.02 -16.31 21.92
CA HIS A 38 7.22 -17.06 22.89
C HIS A 38 7.62 -18.52 22.91
N SER A 39 7.47 -19.18 24.07
CA SER A 39 7.77 -20.60 24.23
C SER A 39 6.66 -21.44 23.57
N ASN A 40 7.06 -22.44 22.78
CA ASN A 40 6.16 -23.49 22.26
C ASN A 40 6.02 -24.68 23.21
N SER A 41 6.57 -24.61 24.43
CA SER A 41 6.48 -25.66 25.43
C SER A 41 5.02 -25.92 25.81
N LYS A 42 4.67 -27.18 26.15
CA LYS A 42 3.39 -27.52 26.74
C LYS A 42 3.33 -27.22 28.25
N ASP A 43 4.47 -26.97 28.87
CA ASP A 43 4.64 -26.66 30.28
C ASP A 43 4.30 -25.17 30.53
N GLU A 44 3.25 -24.92 31.28
CA GLU A 44 2.76 -23.55 31.58
C GLU A 44 3.77 -22.74 32.42
N ALA A 45 4.52 -23.38 33.34
CA ALA A 45 5.53 -22.69 34.14
C ALA A 45 6.67 -22.14 33.23
N LYS A 46 7.10 -22.94 32.23
CA LYS A 46 8.09 -22.51 31.24
C LYS A 46 7.58 -21.43 30.31
N LYS A 47 6.31 -21.47 29.93
CA LYS A 47 5.69 -20.40 29.14
C LYS A 47 5.65 -19.11 29.94
N GLN A 48 5.17 -19.15 31.16
CA GLN A 48 5.05 -17.98 32.03
C GLN A 48 6.44 -17.34 32.28
N LYS A 49 7.43 -18.13 32.65
CA LYS A 49 8.80 -17.66 32.81
C LYS A 49 9.32 -16.93 31.54
N ARG A 50 9.00 -17.47 30.37
CA ARG A 50 9.40 -16.86 29.09
C ARG A 50 8.68 -15.54 28.82
N ILE A 51 7.41 -15.44 29.16
CA ILE A 51 6.63 -14.21 29.08
C ILE A 51 7.24 -13.14 30.00
N ASP A 52 7.59 -13.51 31.23
CA ASP A 52 8.19 -12.58 32.18
C ASP A 52 9.57 -12.07 31.71
N GLU A 53 10.38 -12.97 31.16
CA GLU A 53 11.67 -12.57 30.53
C GLU A 53 11.48 -11.58 29.37
N ILE A 54 10.44 -11.79 28.54
CA ILE A 54 10.12 -10.87 27.44
C ILE A 54 9.68 -9.52 28.00
N LYS A 55 8.81 -9.50 29.02
CA LYS A 55 8.32 -8.29 29.66
C LYS A 55 9.48 -7.48 30.27
N GLU A 56 10.42 -8.12 30.95
CA GLU A 56 11.58 -7.44 31.56
C GLU A 56 12.52 -6.80 30.52
N VAL A 57 12.81 -7.50 29.43
CA VAL A 57 13.60 -6.92 28.35
C VAL A 57 12.86 -5.77 27.66
N CYS A 58 11.54 -5.90 27.52
CA CYS A 58 10.68 -4.85 26.98
C CYS A 58 10.70 -3.60 27.87
N LYS A 59 10.48 -3.73 29.17
CA LYS A 59 10.57 -2.62 30.14
C LYS A 59 11.91 -1.92 30.11
N SER A 60 13.02 -2.69 30.02
CA SER A 60 14.36 -2.12 29.91
C SER A 60 14.55 -1.30 28.62
N PHE A 61 13.98 -1.76 27.50
CA PHE A 61 13.99 -1.02 26.23
C PHE A 61 13.17 0.28 26.33
N MET A 62 11.95 0.18 26.88
CA MET A 62 11.06 1.33 27.05
C MET A 62 11.69 2.40 27.92
N TYR A 63 12.22 2.03 29.09
CA TYR A 63 12.90 2.94 30.00
C TYR A 63 14.07 3.69 29.33
N GLN A 64 14.91 2.97 28.56
CA GLN A 64 16.01 3.59 27.82
C GLN A 64 15.48 4.57 26.75
N SER A 65 14.39 4.23 26.10
CA SER A 65 13.79 5.06 25.05
C SER A 65 13.14 6.32 25.63
N GLU A 66 12.38 6.20 26.71
CA GLU A 66 11.75 7.32 27.42
C GLU A 66 12.79 8.28 27.99
N THR A 67 13.84 7.74 28.62
CA THR A 67 14.96 8.55 29.14
C THR A 67 15.59 9.38 28.02
N LEU A 68 15.72 8.79 26.83
CA LEU A 68 16.32 9.46 25.69
C LEU A 68 15.37 10.52 25.08
N VAL A 69 14.08 10.21 24.96
CA VAL A 69 13.06 11.16 24.49
C VAL A 69 13.01 12.38 25.43
N ASN A 70 12.90 12.14 26.73
CA ASN A 70 12.88 13.21 27.74
C ASN A 70 14.13 14.09 27.69
N ARG A 71 15.29 13.49 27.47
CA ARG A 71 16.54 14.25 27.30
C ARG A 71 16.49 15.12 26.04
N VAL A 72 16.03 14.60 24.91
CA VAL A 72 15.91 15.39 23.68
C VAL A 72 14.95 16.56 23.88
N LEU A 73 13.80 16.34 24.51
CA LEU A 73 12.82 17.38 24.81
C LEU A 73 13.40 18.47 25.71
N SER A 74 14.09 18.08 26.77
CA SER A 74 14.76 19.01 27.68
C SER A 74 15.81 19.86 26.95
N ASP A 75 16.63 19.24 26.13
CA ASP A 75 17.65 19.93 25.36
C ASP A 75 17.07 20.88 24.30
N MET A 76 16.00 20.50 23.63
CA MET A 76 15.25 21.39 22.71
C MET A 76 14.68 22.59 23.44
N ALA A 77 14.08 22.40 24.62
CA ALA A 77 13.57 23.49 25.46
C ALA A 77 14.69 24.44 25.90
N ASN A 78 15.84 23.90 26.32
CA ASN A 78 17.01 24.69 26.72
C ASN A 78 17.54 25.55 25.56
N LEU A 79 17.63 24.98 24.34
CA LEU A 79 18.08 25.73 23.17
C LEU A 79 17.12 26.86 22.83
N ARG A 80 15.80 26.62 22.87
CA ARG A 80 14.79 27.67 22.64
C ARG A 80 14.88 28.80 23.67
N ASN A 81 15.03 28.47 24.94
CA ASN A 81 15.10 29.44 26.02
C ASN A 81 16.39 30.27 25.98
N ASN A 82 17.48 29.75 25.40
CA ASN A 82 18.76 30.44 25.27
C ASN A 82 18.95 31.21 23.96
N GLY A 83 17.88 31.55 23.25
CA GLY A 83 17.95 32.34 22.02
C GLY A 83 18.40 31.53 20.81
N MET A 84 17.76 30.40 20.56
CA MET A 84 18.01 29.56 19.41
C MET A 84 17.89 30.31 18.07
N ASP A 85 18.82 30.00 17.14
CA ASP A 85 18.73 30.50 15.77
C ASP A 85 17.42 30.04 15.12
N PRO A 86 16.58 30.94 14.58
CA PRO A 86 15.34 30.60 13.87
C PRO A 86 15.53 29.59 12.73
N MET A 87 16.70 29.50 12.12
CA MET A 87 17.02 28.52 11.09
C MET A 87 16.97 27.06 11.58
N LEU A 88 17.02 26.83 12.90
CA LEU A 88 16.91 25.49 13.50
C LEU A 88 15.46 25.03 13.69
N GLU A 89 14.47 25.93 13.58
CA GLU A 89 13.06 25.59 13.81
C GLU A 89 12.54 24.45 12.90
N PRO A 90 12.87 24.37 11.59
CA PRO A 90 12.46 23.24 10.76
C PRO A 90 13.01 21.91 11.25
N VAL A 91 14.24 21.89 11.78
CA VAL A 91 14.85 20.67 12.36
C VAL A 91 14.13 20.28 13.65
N PHE A 92 13.72 21.23 14.47
CA PHE A 92 12.98 20.97 15.70
C PHE A 92 11.58 20.45 15.42
N VAL A 93 10.87 20.99 14.40
CA VAL A 93 9.60 20.44 13.94
C VAL A 93 9.75 18.96 13.52
N LEU A 94 10.81 18.65 12.79
CA LEU A 94 11.09 17.27 12.37
C LEU A 94 11.42 16.37 13.56
N ILE A 95 12.20 16.85 14.55
CA ILE A 95 12.49 16.10 15.78
C ILE A 95 11.21 15.83 16.56
N THR A 96 10.34 16.84 16.73
CA THR A 96 9.06 16.69 17.42
C THR A 96 8.20 15.62 16.77
N LYS A 97 8.09 15.62 15.44
CA LYS A 97 7.37 14.57 14.70
C LYS A 97 7.91 13.16 15.00
N TYR A 98 9.23 12.98 15.05
CA TYR A 98 9.82 11.68 15.42
C TYR A 98 9.61 11.32 16.88
N ILE A 99 9.51 12.30 17.78
CA ILE A 99 9.17 12.07 19.18
C ILE A 99 7.74 11.56 19.30
N GLU A 100 6.78 12.19 18.65
CA GLU A 100 5.38 11.75 18.62
C GLU A 100 5.25 10.29 18.13
N HIS A 101 6.00 9.92 17.10
CA HIS A 101 6.06 8.53 16.65
C HIS A 101 6.69 7.61 17.69
N ALA A 102 7.75 8.05 18.39
CA ALA A 102 8.38 7.23 19.40
C ALA A 102 7.45 7.00 20.60
N GLU A 103 6.77 8.03 21.08
CA GLU A 103 5.80 7.95 22.18
C GLU A 103 4.63 7.02 21.82
N ARG A 104 4.06 7.15 20.62
CA ARG A 104 3.02 6.23 20.12
C ARG A 104 3.52 4.78 20.08
N GLN A 105 4.74 4.54 19.61
CA GLN A 105 5.31 3.19 19.57
C GLN A 105 5.55 2.63 20.97
N LEU A 106 6.01 3.43 21.91
CA LEU A 106 6.20 3.03 23.29
C LEU A 106 4.88 2.69 23.97
N ASP A 107 3.84 3.50 23.76
CA ASP A 107 2.48 3.21 24.24
C ASP A 107 1.98 1.86 23.67
N GLN A 108 2.07 1.68 22.35
CA GLN A 108 1.61 0.44 21.71
C GLN A 108 2.41 -0.79 22.17
N ILE A 109 3.72 -0.65 22.39
CA ILE A 109 4.55 -1.72 22.94
C ILE A 109 4.10 -2.06 24.37
N ASN A 110 3.85 -1.06 25.21
CA ASN A 110 3.36 -1.26 26.57
C ASN A 110 2.03 -2.01 26.57
N ARG A 111 1.02 -1.47 25.91
CA ARG A 111 -0.33 -2.05 25.80
C ARG A 111 -0.26 -3.48 25.25
N ARG A 112 0.54 -3.71 24.20
CA ARG A 112 0.62 -5.03 23.55
C ARG A 112 1.38 -6.07 24.37
N ILE A 113 2.53 -5.71 24.95
CA ILE A 113 3.46 -6.67 25.56
C ILE A 113 3.26 -6.78 27.08
N ILE A 114 3.01 -5.66 27.76
CA ILE A 114 2.84 -5.65 29.22
C ILE A 114 1.39 -5.98 29.59
N ASP A 115 0.44 -5.29 28.94
CA ASP A 115 -0.98 -5.40 29.28
C ASP A 115 -1.70 -6.51 28.49
N GLY A 116 -1.09 -6.99 27.39
CA GLY A 116 -1.66 -8.05 26.55
C GLY A 116 -2.78 -7.57 25.62
N GLU A 117 -2.95 -6.26 25.47
CA GLU A 117 -4.01 -5.65 24.66
C GLU A 117 -3.80 -5.90 23.17
N LYS A 118 -4.90 -6.05 22.42
CA LYS A 118 -4.87 -6.09 20.96
C LYS A 118 -5.01 -4.68 20.41
N ILE A 119 -3.91 -4.11 19.93
CA ILE A 119 -3.92 -2.78 19.34
C ILE A 119 -4.81 -2.76 18.08
N PRO A 120 -5.80 -1.86 17.99
CA PRO A 120 -6.62 -1.64 16.81
C PRO A 120 -5.77 -1.33 15.56
N HIS A 121 -6.28 -1.69 14.38
CA HIS A 121 -5.50 -1.53 13.15
C HIS A 121 -5.31 -0.07 12.77
N ASP A 122 -6.30 0.76 13.01
CA ASP A 122 -6.34 2.20 12.72
C ASP A 122 -5.40 3.04 13.61
N GLU A 123 -5.05 2.53 14.81
CA GLU A 123 -4.03 3.15 15.67
C GLU A 123 -2.59 2.87 15.22
N LYS A 124 -2.37 1.83 14.38
CA LYS A 124 -1.03 1.42 14.00
C LYS A 124 -0.44 2.33 12.93
N VAL A 125 0.84 2.65 13.09
CA VAL A 125 1.66 3.30 12.07
C VAL A 125 2.65 2.28 11.52
N PHE A 126 2.56 1.99 10.23
CA PHE A 126 3.37 0.97 9.58
C PHE A 126 4.68 1.52 9.01
N SER A 127 4.73 2.84 8.74
CA SER A 127 5.92 3.55 8.34
C SER A 127 5.95 4.93 9.00
N ILE A 128 7.06 5.27 9.66
CA ILE A 128 7.27 6.62 10.22
C ILE A 128 7.74 7.63 9.16
N PHE A 129 8.13 7.16 7.98
CA PHE A 129 8.57 7.99 6.87
C PHE A 129 7.42 8.28 5.91
N GLU A 130 6.57 7.28 5.68
CA GLU A 130 5.43 7.30 4.78
C GLU A 130 4.18 6.89 5.57
N GLU A 131 3.61 7.83 6.31
CA GLU A 131 2.52 7.58 7.29
C GLU A 131 1.24 7.05 6.65
N TYR A 132 1.03 7.31 5.36
CA TYR A 132 -0.09 6.81 4.58
C TYR A 132 0.01 5.30 4.27
N THR A 133 1.13 4.67 4.57
CA THR A 133 1.36 3.25 4.30
C THR A 133 0.41 2.37 5.11
N GLU A 134 -0.25 1.45 4.44
CA GLU A 134 -1.15 0.46 5.02
C GLU A 134 -0.53 -0.94 5.04
N TRP A 135 -1.07 -1.78 5.91
CA TRP A 135 -0.71 -3.18 6.00
C TRP A 135 -1.70 -4.01 5.17
N LEU A 136 -1.22 -4.54 4.06
CA LEU A 136 -2.00 -5.30 3.11
C LEU A 136 -1.81 -6.80 3.34
N VAL A 137 -2.91 -7.53 3.52
CA VAL A 137 -2.89 -8.99 3.66
C VAL A 137 -3.25 -9.61 2.31
N LYS A 138 -2.27 -10.26 1.68
CA LYS A 138 -2.51 -11.03 0.45
C LYS A 138 -2.82 -12.49 0.82
N GLY A 139 -3.98 -13.00 0.41
CA GLY A 139 -4.40 -14.39 0.65
C GLY A 139 -3.67 -15.43 -0.22
N LYS A 140 -2.47 -15.13 -0.72
CA LYS A 140 -1.70 -16.00 -1.62
C LYS A 140 -0.59 -16.73 -0.86
N ALA A 141 -0.20 -17.92 -1.37
CA ALA A 141 0.98 -18.63 -0.90
C ALA A 141 2.25 -17.79 -1.20
N GLY A 142 3.14 -17.64 -0.24
CA GLY A 142 4.36 -16.85 -0.35
C GLY A 142 4.34 -15.65 0.60
N ILE A 143 4.56 -14.44 0.09
CA ILE A 143 4.51 -13.21 0.90
C ILE A 143 3.05 -12.91 1.26
N GLN A 144 2.69 -13.18 2.51
CA GLN A 144 1.32 -13.02 3.00
C GLN A 144 0.95 -11.56 3.33
N GLN A 145 1.95 -10.71 3.46
CA GLN A 145 1.79 -9.34 3.98
C GLN A 145 2.70 -8.39 3.22
N GLU A 146 2.14 -7.29 2.78
CA GLU A 146 2.87 -6.21 2.11
C GLU A 146 2.56 -4.86 2.76
N LEU A 147 3.46 -3.92 2.62
CA LEU A 147 3.29 -2.54 3.05
C LEU A 147 3.12 -1.66 1.83
N GLY A 148 2.08 -0.85 1.79
CA GLY A 148 1.78 0.02 0.66
C GLY A 148 0.34 0.49 0.66
N LEU A 149 -0.15 0.89 -0.51
CA LEU A 149 -1.55 1.20 -0.76
C LEU A 149 -2.07 0.33 -1.91
N ASN A 150 -3.33 -0.09 -1.80
CA ASN A 150 -4.00 -0.74 -2.91
C ASN A 150 -4.32 0.29 -4.00
N VAL A 151 -4.18 -0.13 -5.26
CA VAL A 151 -4.60 0.64 -6.42
C VAL A 151 -5.70 -0.13 -7.13
N CYS A 152 -6.88 0.48 -7.26
CA CYS A 152 -7.96 -0.04 -8.07
C CYS A 152 -7.88 0.56 -9.47
N ILE A 153 -8.10 -0.27 -10.50
CA ILE A 153 -8.11 0.17 -11.90
C ILE A 153 -9.41 -0.25 -12.58
N ILE A 154 -9.85 0.54 -13.54
CA ILE A 154 -10.88 0.16 -14.50
C ILE A 154 -10.22 0.10 -15.88
N GLU A 155 -10.25 -1.08 -16.48
CA GLU A 155 -9.64 -1.39 -17.77
C GLU A 155 -10.74 -1.69 -18.81
N ASP A 156 -10.57 -1.19 -20.05
CA ASP A 156 -11.48 -1.49 -21.14
C ASP A 156 -11.17 -2.85 -21.81
N GLN A 157 -12.01 -3.26 -22.75
CA GLN A 157 -11.85 -4.52 -23.48
C GLN A 157 -10.59 -4.61 -24.35
N PHE A 158 -9.85 -3.53 -24.51
CA PHE A 158 -8.60 -3.46 -25.27
C PHE A 158 -7.36 -3.42 -24.36
N GLY A 159 -7.57 -3.40 -23.05
CA GLY A 159 -6.53 -3.34 -22.03
C GLY A 159 -6.08 -1.93 -21.66
N PHE A 160 -6.76 -0.87 -22.14
CA PHE A 160 -6.49 0.50 -21.71
C PHE A 160 -7.08 0.75 -20.34
N ILE A 161 -6.27 1.28 -19.45
CA ILE A 161 -6.71 1.71 -18.13
C ILE A 161 -7.44 3.05 -18.28
N LEU A 162 -8.75 3.03 -18.07
CA LEU A 162 -9.63 4.20 -18.20
C LEU A 162 -9.51 5.11 -16.99
N ASN A 163 -9.46 4.52 -15.80
CA ASN A 163 -9.35 5.24 -14.54
C ASN A 163 -8.60 4.40 -13.51
N HIS A 164 -7.98 5.06 -12.53
CA HIS A 164 -7.30 4.43 -11.40
C HIS A 164 -7.61 5.19 -10.12
N ARG A 165 -7.66 4.46 -9.00
CA ARG A 165 -7.90 5.03 -7.68
C ARG A 165 -6.92 4.46 -6.67
N ILE A 166 -6.19 5.32 -5.99
CA ILE A 166 -5.34 4.95 -4.86
C ILE A 166 -6.23 4.87 -3.63
N MET A 167 -6.35 3.68 -3.08
CA MET A 167 -7.23 3.39 -1.96
C MET A 167 -6.52 3.74 -0.64
N LYS A 168 -7.03 4.77 0.06
CA LYS A 168 -6.52 5.20 1.36
C LYS A 168 -7.58 4.91 2.41
N LYS A 169 -7.33 3.93 3.28
CA LYS A 169 -8.32 3.43 4.27
C LYS A 169 -9.66 3.02 3.63
N GLU A 170 -9.63 2.71 2.36
CA GLU A 170 -10.76 2.27 1.58
C GLU A 170 -10.69 0.75 1.34
N VAL A 171 -11.84 0.16 1.07
CA VAL A 171 -11.96 -1.26 0.71
C VAL A 171 -12.77 -1.39 -0.57
N ASP A 172 -12.57 -2.46 -1.33
CA ASP A 172 -13.22 -2.70 -2.64
C ASP A 172 -14.73 -2.42 -2.61
N LYS A 173 -15.40 -2.91 -1.57
CA LYS A 173 -16.85 -2.73 -1.41
C LYS A 173 -17.30 -1.28 -1.24
N SER A 174 -16.47 -0.40 -0.70
CA SER A 174 -16.82 1.01 -0.48
C SER A 174 -16.62 1.85 -1.72
N ILE A 175 -15.69 1.48 -2.60
CA ILE A 175 -15.36 2.24 -3.81
C ILE A 175 -16.13 1.78 -5.06
N ALA A 176 -16.77 0.61 -5.04
CA ALA A 176 -17.42 0.02 -6.22
C ALA A 176 -18.33 1.01 -6.97
N VAL A 177 -19.27 1.62 -6.26
CA VAL A 177 -20.23 2.55 -6.86
C VAL A 177 -19.60 3.91 -7.19
N PRO A 178 -18.96 4.62 -6.24
CA PRO A 178 -18.41 5.95 -6.52
C PRO A 178 -17.36 5.94 -7.62
N PHE A 179 -16.46 4.95 -7.63
CA PHE A 179 -15.42 4.86 -8.65
C PHE A 179 -15.96 4.54 -10.05
N THR A 180 -17.02 3.72 -10.13
CA THR A 180 -17.71 3.46 -11.40
C THR A 180 -18.44 4.69 -11.91
N THR A 181 -19.12 5.44 -11.03
CA THR A 181 -19.83 6.67 -11.38
C THR A 181 -18.85 7.73 -11.89
N GLU A 182 -17.75 7.97 -11.16
CA GLU A 182 -16.68 8.86 -11.58
C GLU A 182 -16.11 8.49 -12.96
N THR A 183 -15.90 7.19 -13.19
CA THR A 183 -15.40 6.72 -14.49
C THR A 183 -16.44 6.90 -15.60
N LYS A 184 -17.73 6.75 -15.30
CA LYS A 184 -18.81 6.99 -16.26
C LYS A 184 -18.96 8.48 -16.62
N GLU A 185 -18.68 9.38 -15.69
CA GLU A 185 -18.63 10.83 -15.96
C GLU A 185 -17.50 11.17 -16.94
N LEU A 186 -16.33 10.52 -16.79
CA LEU A 186 -15.20 10.68 -17.73
C LEU A 186 -15.46 10.01 -19.09
N PHE A 187 -16.15 8.88 -19.09
CA PHE A 187 -16.43 8.06 -20.27
C PHE A 187 -17.93 7.74 -20.36
N SER A 188 -18.71 8.65 -20.90
CA SER A 188 -20.18 8.54 -20.99
C SER A 188 -20.69 7.32 -21.74
N ASN A 189 -19.86 6.69 -22.57
CA ASN A 189 -20.15 5.45 -23.29
C ASN A 189 -19.85 4.17 -22.48
N LEU A 190 -19.48 4.28 -21.20
CA LEU A 190 -19.31 3.12 -20.31
C LEU A 190 -20.67 2.50 -20.01
N LYS A 191 -20.95 1.35 -20.63
CA LYS A 191 -22.23 0.62 -20.53
C LYS A 191 -22.18 -0.61 -19.64
N SER A 192 -21.03 -1.24 -19.54
CA SER A 192 -20.87 -2.48 -18.79
C SER A 192 -19.59 -2.50 -17.99
N CYS A 193 -19.63 -3.14 -16.82
CA CYS A 193 -18.45 -3.36 -16.00
C CYS A 193 -18.49 -4.72 -15.32
N SER A 194 -17.32 -5.35 -15.19
CA SER A 194 -17.13 -6.57 -14.43
C SER A 194 -16.26 -6.30 -13.21
N TYR A 195 -16.53 -6.99 -12.12
CA TYR A 195 -15.93 -6.79 -10.82
C TYR A 195 -15.47 -8.10 -10.19
N ASP A 196 -14.48 -8.02 -9.33
CA ASP A 196 -14.15 -9.10 -8.42
C ASP A 196 -15.21 -9.29 -7.32
N LYS A 197 -15.23 -10.48 -6.71
CA LYS A 197 -16.12 -10.78 -5.58
C LYS A 197 -15.94 -9.84 -4.38
N GLY A 198 -14.77 -9.19 -4.24
CA GLY A 198 -14.46 -8.24 -3.19
C GLY A 198 -15.40 -7.04 -3.18
N PHE A 199 -15.86 -6.62 -4.35
CA PHE A 199 -16.73 -5.46 -4.54
C PHE A 199 -18.20 -5.73 -4.19
N TRP A 200 -18.59 -7.01 -4.01
CA TRP A 200 -19.98 -7.36 -3.79
C TRP A 200 -20.50 -6.95 -2.43
N THR A 201 -21.64 -6.26 -2.41
CA THR A 201 -22.52 -6.07 -1.26
C THR A 201 -23.97 -6.06 -1.72
N THR A 202 -24.92 -6.25 -0.78
CA THR A 202 -26.35 -6.14 -1.06
C THR A 202 -26.77 -4.76 -1.55
N LYS A 203 -26.00 -3.72 -1.27
CA LYS A 203 -26.23 -2.33 -1.71
C LYS A 203 -25.58 -2.04 -3.07
N ASN A 204 -24.36 -2.56 -3.31
CA ASN A 204 -23.63 -2.27 -4.54
C ASN A 204 -24.28 -2.89 -5.76
N GLN A 205 -24.81 -4.11 -5.66
CA GLN A 205 -25.43 -4.79 -6.79
C GLN A 205 -26.58 -3.97 -7.42
N PRO A 206 -27.62 -3.51 -6.69
CA PRO A 206 -28.67 -2.68 -7.28
C PRO A 206 -28.17 -1.32 -7.75
N ALA A 207 -27.32 -0.63 -6.98
CA ALA A 207 -26.81 0.69 -7.34
C ALA A 207 -25.99 0.68 -8.64
N LEU A 208 -25.14 -0.35 -8.82
CA LEU A 208 -24.39 -0.52 -10.08
C LEU A 208 -25.32 -0.90 -11.24
N THR A 209 -26.35 -1.69 -10.99
CA THR A 209 -27.33 -2.08 -12.04
C THR A 209 -28.18 -0.89 -12.49
N GLU A 210 -28.40 0.10 -11.62
CA GLU A 210 -29.04 1.35 -12.00
C GLU A 210 -28.09 2.24 -12.82
N ALA A 211 -26.81 2.24 -12.47
CA ALA A 211 -25.81 3.08 -13.12
C ALA A 211 -25.37 2.56 -14.51
N LEU A 212 -25.39 1.25 -14.77
CA LEU A 212 -24.85 0.61 -15.97
C LEU A 212 -25.88 -0.32 -16.61
N ASP A 213 -25.84 -0.44 -17.94
CA ASP A 213 -26.70 -1.36 -18.70
C ASP A 213 -26.42 -2.83 -18.34
N LYS A 214 -25.17 -3.16 -17.99
CA LYS A 214 -24.74 -4.51 -17.64
C LYS A 214 -23.70 -4.54 -16.54
N VAL A 215 -23.97 -5.32 -15.48
CA VAL A 215 -23.10 -5.50 -14.33
C VAL A 215 -22.76 -6.98 -14.11
N ILE A 216 -21.48 -7.29 -14.13
CA ILE A 216 -20.96 -8.62 -13.85
C ILE A 216 -20.27 -8.59 -12.48
N LEU A 217 -21.09 -8.73 -11.43
CA LEU A 217 -20.62 -8.72 -10.04
C LEU A 217 -20.95 -10.07 -9.39
N PRO A 218 -19.95 -10.96 -9.22
CA PRO A 218 -20.16 -12.25 -8.58
C PRO A 218 -20.49 -12.08 -7.10
N LYS A 219 -21.50 -12.80 -6.61
CA LYS A 219 -21.90 -12.75 -5.21
C LYS A 219 -20.84 -13.38 -4.30
N LYS A 220 -20.56 -12.71 -3.19
CA LYS A 220 -19.71 -13.25 -2.15
C LYS A 220 -20.55 -14.06 -1.14
N GLY A 221 -20.13 -15.31 -0.85
CA GLY A 221 -20.80 -16.19 0.10
C GLY A 221 -21.80 -17.14 -0.55
N LYS A 222 -22.85 -17.56 0.19
CA LYS A 222 -23.84 -18.53 -0.28
C LYS A 222 -24.76 -17.90 -1.32
N LEU A 223 -24.87 -18.54 -2.48
CA LEU A 223 -25.75 -18.10 -3.58
C LEU A 223 -27.19 -18.47 -3.28
N SER A 224 -28.13 -17.53 -3.46
CA SER A 224 -29.57 -17.81 -3.53
C SER A 224 -29.90 -18.51 -4.86
N ARG A 225 -31.14 -18.94 -5.03
CA ARG A 225 -31.59 -19.54 -6.29
C ARG A 225 -31.46 -18.53 -7.45
N THR A 226 -31.94 -17.32 -7.24
CA THR A 226 -31.87 -16.23 -8.22
C THR A 226 -30.43 -15.83 -8.58
N ASP A 227 -29.51 -15.81 -7.59
CA ASP A 227 -28.11 -15.55 -7.86
C ASP A 227 -27.48 -16.66 -8.71
N LYS A 228 -27.82 -17.93 -8.43
CA LYS A 228 -27.34 -19.07 -9.22
C LYS A 228 -27.83 -18.98 -10.66
N GLU A 229 -29.13 -18.69 -10.88
CA GLU A 229 -29.72 -18.51 -12.20
C GLU A 229 -29.01 -17.39 -12.97
N ARG A 230 -28.79 -16.22 -12.33
CA ARG A 230 -28.05 -15.10 -12.93
C ARG A 230 -26.61 -15.46 -13.29
N GLU A 231 -25.86 -16.08 -12.35
CA GLU A 231 -24.44 -16.37 -12.54
C GLU A 231 -24.18 -17.61 -13.42
N SER A 232 -25.20 -18.44 -13.68
CA SER A 232 -25.13 -19.59 -14.59
C SER A 232 -25.33 -19.24 -16.05
N THR A 233 -25.78 -18.01 -16.38
CA THR A 233 -25.97 -17.60 -17.77
C THR A 233 -24.64 -17.64 -18.54
N GLU A 234 -24.68 -18.06 -19.80
CA GLU A 234 -23.52 -18.11 -20.67
C GLU A 234 -22.84 -16.75 -20.78
N GLU A 235 -23.64 -15.70 -20.85
CA GLU A 235 -23.20 -14.32 -20.94
C GLU A 235 -22.40 -13.89 -19.68
N PHE A 236 -22.91 -14.17 -18.47
CA PHE A 236 -22.23 -13.88 -17.21
C PHE A 236 -20.92 -14.67 -17.10
N SER A 237 -20.96 -15.96 -17.43
CA SER A 237 -19.78 -16.84 -17.39
C SER A 237 -18.68 -16.37 -18.35
N LYS A 238 -19.06 -15.96 -19.58
CA LYS A 238 -18.13 -15.42 -20.59
C LYS A 238 -17.50 -14.10 -20.12
N ALA A 239 -18.30 -13.16 -19.63
CA ALA A 239 -17.81 -11.87 -19.15
C ALA A 239 -16.90 -12.03 -17.91
N ARG A 240 -17.24 -12.95 -16.99
CA ARG A 240 -16.39 -13.28 -15.85
C ARG A 240 -15.03 -13.87 -16.25
N LYS A 241 -15.00 -14.72 -17.29
CA LYS A 241 -13.74 -15.23 -17.84
C LYS A 241 -12.90 -14.10 -18.45
N GLN A 242 -13.56 -13.16 -19.14
CA GLN A 242 -12.87 -11.99 -19.69
C GLN A 242 -12.28 -11.07 -18.60
N HIS A 243 -12.93 -10.99 -17.43
CA HIS A 243 -12.42 -10.22 -16.30
C HIS A 243 -11.00 -10.67 -15.84
N SER A 244 -10.64 -11.93 -16.04
CA SER A 244 -9.27 -12.41 -15.71
C SER A 244 -8.15 -11.70 -16.51
N ALA A 245 -8.48 -11.05 -17.62
CA ALA A 245 -7.52 -10.24 -18.37
C ALA A 245 -7.00 -9.04 -17.54
N VAL A 246 -7.82 -8.49 -16.64
CA VAL A 246 -7.43 -7.40 -15.74
C VAL A 246 -6.28 -7.82 -14.81
N GLU A 247 -6.27 -9.07 -14.33
CA GLU A 247 -5.15 -9.61 -13.54
C GLU A 247 -3.84 -9.56 -14.33
N SER A 248 -3.89 -9.79 -15.65
CA SER A 248 -2.73 -9.67 -16.52
C SER A 248 -2.28 -8.22 -16.68
N GLY A 249 -3.22 -7.27 -16.72
CA GLY A 249 -2.95 -5.83 -16.72
C GLY A 249 -2.26 -5.38 -15.45
N ILE A 250 -2.76 -5.80 -14.29
CA ILE A 250 -2.16 -5.52 -12.97
C ILE A 250 -0.74 -6.09 -12.89
N ASN A 251 -0.56 -7.37 -13.26
CA ASN A 251 0.76 -8.00 -13.27
C ASN A 251 1.75 -7.28 -14.21
N ALA A 252 1.27 -6.77 -15.34
CA ALA A 252 2.12 -5.98 -16.23
C ALA A 252 2.54 -4.64 -15.61
N LEU A 253 1.66 -3.97 -14.86
CA LEU A 253 1.98 -2.76 -14.10
C LEU A 253 3.03 -3.06 -13.01
N GLU A 254 2.86 -4.13 -12.26
CA GLU A 254 3.81 -4.58 -11.23
C GLU A 254 5.19 -4.89 -11.84
N ASN A 255 5.24 -5.62 -12.95
CA ASN A 255 6.48 -5.94 -13.67
C ASN A 255 7.17 -4.70 -14.28
N HIS A 256 6.43 -3.63 -14.51
CA HIS A 256 6.97 -2.35 -14.98
C HIS A 256 7.31 -1.39 -13.83
N GLY A 257 7.34 -1.89 -12.60
CA GLY A 257 7.84 -1.19 -11.42
C GLY A 257 6.79 -0.62 -10.48
N LEU A 258 5.48 -0.86 -10.72
CA LEU A 258 4.42 -0.37 -9.84
C LEU A 258 4.40 -1.06 -8.47
N ASP A 259 5.05 -2.21 -8.35
CA ASP A 259 5.25 -2.94 -7.08
C ASP A 259 6.12 -2.16 -6.08
N ARG A 260 6.92 -1.19 -6.57
CA ARG A 260 7.86 -0.45 -5.73
C ARG A 260 8.02 0.99 -6.18
N CYS A 261 7.41 1.91 -5.45
CA CYS A 261 7.60 3.34 -5.70
C CYS A 261 9.01 3.79 -5.26
N PRO A 262 9.83 4.36 -6.16
CA PRO A 262 11.15 4.89 -5.82
C PRO A 262 11.10 6.28 -5.19
N ASP A 263 9.98 7.00 -5.33
CA ASP A 263 9.78 8.37 -4.84
C ASP A 263 9.30 8.38 -3.39
N CYS A 264 9.52 9.51 -2.69
CA CYS A 264 9.11 9.74 -1.31
C CYS A 264 7.99 10.77 -1.24
N GLY A 265 7.03 10.54 -0.34
CA GLY A 265 5.89 11.39 -0.08
C GLY A 265 4.66 11.06 -0.92
N GLU A 266 3.50 11.34 -0.34
CA GLU A 266 2.19 10.96 -0.88
C GLU A 266 1.94 11.50 -2.29
N LYS A 267 2.23 12.79 -2.53
CA LYS A 267 2.07 13.41 -3.85
C LYS A 267 3.00 12.81 -4.92
N ALA A 268 4.19 12.41 -4.53
CA ALA A 268 5.13 11.75 -5.43
C ALA A 268 4.66 10.34 -5.75
N PHE A 269 4.12 9.62 -4.78
CA PHE A 269 3.48 8.33 -4.97
C PHE A 269 2.30 8.42 -5.94
N GLU A 270 1.40 9.40 -5.78
CA GLU A 270 0.26 9.63 -6.69
C GLU A 270 0.71 9.90 -8.13
N ARG A 271 1.74 10.75 -8.31
CA ARG A 271 2.34 11.00 -9.64
C ARG A 271 2.94 9.74 -10.24
N TYR A 272 3.64 8.96 -9.44
CA TYR A 272 4.28 7.71 -9.88
C TYR A 272 3.25 6.72 -10.43
N ILE A 273 2.14 6.50 -9.70
CA ILE A 273 1.03 5.66 -10.15
C ILE A 273 0.45 6.19 -11.46
N SER A 274 0.15 7.48 -11.55
CA SER A 274 -0.42 8.10 -12.74
C SER A 274 0.49 7.96 -13.96
N LEU A 275 1.81 8.13 -13.77
CA LEU A 275 2.80 7.92 -14.83
C LEU A 275 2.92 6.46 -15.26
N ALA A 276 2.83 5.52 -14.33
CA ALA A 276 2.83 4.09 -14.65
C ALA A 276 1.60 3.69 -15.48
N VAL A 277 0.42 4.20 -15.13
CA VAL A 277 -0.81 4.01 -15.91
C VAL A 277 -0.67 4.61 -17.31
N LEU A 278 -0.17 5.84 -17.42
CA LEU A 278 0.07 6.49 -18.71
C LEU A 278 1.06 5.67 -19.56
N ALA A 279 2.18 5.25 -19.00
CA ALA A 279 3.19 4.44 -19.68
C ALA A 279 2.60 3.12 -20.19
N ARG A 280 1.78 2.45 -19.37
CA ARG A 280 1.06 1.24 -19.76
C ARG A 280 0.13 1.50 -20.94
N ASN A 281 -0.66 2.54 -20.91
CA ASN A 281 -1.59 2.89 -21.99
C ASN A 281 -0.83 3.23 -23.28
N LEU A 282 0.29 3.95 -23.21
CA LEU A 282 1.15 4.24 -24.37
C LEU A 282 1.75 2.96 -24.95
N GLN A 283 2.17 2.01 -24.11
CA GLN A 283 2.68 0.71 -24.58
C GLN A 283 1.61 -0.07 -25.34
N ILE A 284 0.38 -0.12 -24.82
CA ILE A 284 -0.76 -0.80 -25.47
C ILE A 284 -1.05 -0.14 -26.82
N LEU A 285 -1.11 1.19 -26.86
CA LEU A 285 -1.31 1.95 -28.09
C LEU A 285 -0.20 1.68 -29.12
N GLY A 286 1.05 1.69 -28.69
CA GLY A 286 2.21 1.39 -29.53
C GLY A 286 2.12 -0.02 -30.15
N ASN A 287 1.80 -1.02 -29.34
CA ASN A 287 1.60 -2.38 -29.81
C ASN A 287 0.46 -2.48 -30.83
N TRP A 288 -0.65 -1.79 -30.59
CA TRP A 288 -1.79 -1.76 -31.49
C TRP A 288 -1.46 -1.11 -32.83
N VAL A 289 -0.76 0.02 -32.83
CA VAL A 289 -0.27 0.70 -34.03
C VAL A 289 0.68 -0.21 -34.83
N GLN A 290 1.62 -0.85 -34.15
CA GLN A 290 2.58 -1.76 -34.77
C GLN A 290 1.86 -2.97 -35.43
N GLN A 291 0.92 -3.60 -34.75
CA GLN A 291 0.12 -4.70 -35.32
C GLN A 291 -0.65 -4.26 -36.55
N LYS A 292 -1.25 -3.07 -36.53
CA LYS A 292 -1.99 -2.48 -37.65
C LYS A 292 -1.07 -2.24 -38.86
N GLN A 293 0.13 -1.74 -38.63
CA GLN A 293 1.15 -1.55 -39.66
C GLN A 293 1.61 -2.88 -40.29
N LEU A 294 1.88 -3.89 -39.45
CA LEU A 294 2.24 -5.24 -39.91
C LEU A 294 1.13 -5.88 -40.75
N ALA A 295 -0.13 -5.74 -40.33
CA ALA A 295 -1.28 -6.23 -41.09
C ALA A 295 -1.40 -5.53 -42.47
N ARG A 296 -1.20 -4.21 -42.52
CA ARG A 296 -1.16 -3.45 -43.80
C ARG A 296 -0.05 -3.94 -44.71
N LYS A 297 1.19 -4.13 -44.18
CA LYS A 297 2.31 -4.67 -44.97
C LYS A 297 2.03 -6.08 -45.50
N LYS A 298 1.43 -6.97 -44.70
CA LYS A 298 1.03 -8.32 -45.13
C LYS A 298 0.00 -8.28 -46.24
N ARG A 299 -1.03 -7.41 -46.14
CA ARG A 299 -2.06 -7.22 -47.17
C ARG A 299 -1.45 -6.70 -48.46
N SER A 300 -0.56 -5.72 -48.43
CA SER A 300 0.13 -5.18 -49.58
C SER A 300 1.00 -6.23 -50.30
N LYS A 301 1.76 -7.04 -49.53
CA LYS A 301 2.56 -8.15 -50.12
C LYS A 301 1.64 -9.20 -50.79
N LYS A 302 0.54 -9.58 -50.17
CA LYS A 302 -0.45 -10.52 -50.73
C LYS A 302 -1.05 -9.98 -52.04
N MET A 303 -1.44 -8.72 -52.06
CA MET A 303 -1.95 -8.07 -53.27
C MET A 303 -0.94 -8.00 -54.42
N LYS A 304 0.33 -7.69 -54.11
CA LYS A 304 1.41 -7.72 -55.13
C LYS A 304 1.63 -9.13 -55.72
N TYR A 305 1.58 -10.16 -54.88
CA TYR A 305 1.69 -11.55 -55.28
C TYR A 305 0.50 -11.97 -56.21
N ILE A 306 -0.74 -11.65 -55.83
CA ILE A 306 -1.92 -11.93 -56.66
C ILE A 306 -1.82 -11.24 -57.99
N LYS A 307 -1.46 -9.93 -58.04
CA LYS A 307 -1.31 -9.19 -59.29
C LYS A 307 -0.24 -9.80 -60.22
N ARG A 308 0.90 -10.27 -59.66
CA ARG A 308 1.94 -10.95 -60.43
C ARG A 308 1.43 -12.28 -61.00
N LYS A 309 0.65 -13.05 -60.24
CA LYS A 309 0.09 -14.34 -60.68
C LYS A 309 -1.00 -14.19 -61.76
N LEU A 310 -1.71 -13.06 -61.78
CA LEU A 310 -2.73 -12.76 -62.79
C LEU A 310 -2.15 -12.16 -64.07
N ALA A 311 -0.91 -11.68 -63.99
CA ALA A 311 -0.21 -11.09 -65.15
C ALA A 311 0.75 -12.07 -65.86
N ALA A 312 0.93 -13.28 -65.28
CA ALA A 312 1.63 -14.42 -65.87
C ALA A 312 0.67 -15.41 -66.43
#